data_55e515f97e48261c1858e0f7ce7513f9
#
_entry.id   55e515f97e48261c1858e0f7ce7513f9
#
_cell.length_a   1.000
_cell.length_b   1.000
_cell.length_c   1.000
_cell.angle_alpha   90.00
_cell.angle_beta   90.00
_cell.angle_gamma   90.00
#
_symmetry.space_group_name_H-M   'P 1'
#
loop_
_entity.id
_entity.type
_entity.pdbx_description
1 polymer ?
#
loop_
_entity_poly.entity_id
_entity_poly.type
_entity_poly.pdbx_seq_one_letter_code
_entity_poly.pdbx_strand_id
1 'polypeptide(L)'
;NFDIEEVGETQMGRWGKCKLLTVGFGHGIATTLLQLTKGYSIISNGGFDVSPTLIKKNNYEKTKRIISEEVSKKINPILRKIVSTKDGTAGFANVKGYDIGGKTGTADIASAGGYSKKKINTFASVFPTSNPKFVLVVMLDEPKANKEFVYHYRDGRNPYKGNWRNTAGWTTVWITGQIIEKIGPILATKY
;
A
#
# COMPACT_ATOMS: atom_id res chain seq x y z
N ASN A 1 8.34 16.49 -8.51
CA ASN A 1 9.77 16.29 -8.29
C ASN A 1 10.14 16.97 -6.98
N PHE A 2 10.81 16.24 -6.10
CA PHE A 2 11.54 16.88 -5.02
C PHE A 2 12.86 17.38 -5.61
N ASP A 3 13.20 18.64 -5.39
CA ASP A 3 14.45 19.21 -5.92
C ASP A 3 15.72 18.61 -5.30
N ILE A 4 15.54 17.74 -4.31
CA ILE A 4 16.62 17.11 -3.53
C ILE A 4 16.67 15.59 -3.64
N GLU A 5 15.78 14.97 -4.42
CA GLU A 5 15.70 13.51 -4.56
C GLU A 5 15.75 13.09 -6.03
N GLU A 6 16.51 12.03 -6.30
CA GLU A 6 16.46 11.33 -7.56
C GLU A 6 15.14 10.55 -7.64
N VAL A 7 14.24 11.00 -8.48
CA VAL A 7 12.95 10.35 -8.69
C VAL A 7 13.07 9.37 -9.85
N GLY A 8 13.02 8.08 -9.55
CA GLY A 8 13.01 7.04 -10.57
C GLY A 8 11.79 7.15 -11.49
N GLU A 9 11.96 6.76 -12.74
CA GLU A 9 10.88 6.71 -13.72
C GLU A 9 10.11 5.39 -13.65
N THR A 10 8.81 5.45 -13.97
CA THR A 10 8.01 4.23 -14.14
C THR A 10 8.56 3.43 -15.32
N GLN A 11 8.93 2.19 -15.06
CA GLN A 11 9.43 1.30 -16.09
C GLN A 11 8.34 0.36 -16.58
N MET A 12 8.03 0.47 -17.87
CA MET A 12 7.17 -0.48 -18.56
C MET A 12 7.97 -1.09 -19.72
N GLY A 13 8.22 -2.38 -19.65
CA GLY A 13 8.83 -3.09 -20.77
C GLY A 13 8.00 -2.96 -22.06
N ARG A 14 8.50 -3.50 -23.16
CA ARG A 14 7.87 -3.43 -24.49
C ARG A 14 6.38 -3.78 -24.44
N TRP A 15 5.54 -2.97 -25.09
CA TRP A 15 4.10 -3.17 -25.16
C TRP A 15 3.74 -4.29 -26.14
N GLY A 16 3.35 -5.44 -25.63
CA GLY A 16 2.92 -6.61 -26.41
C GLY A 16 1.41 -6.88 -26.25
N LYS A 17 0.89 -7.86 -26.98
CA LYS A 17 -0.55 -8.19 -27.03
C LYS A 17 -1.19 -8.45 -25.66
N CYS A 18 -0.47 -9.06 -24.71
CA CYS A 18 -0.99 -9.38 -23.38
C CYS A 18 -0.65 -8.31 -22.32
N LYS A 19 0.05 -7.24 -22.68
CA LYS A 19 0.57 -6.25 -21.72
C LYS A 19 -0.53 -5.56 -20.92
N LEU A 20 -1.63 -5.18 -21.57
CA LEU A 20 -2.75 -4.55 -20.90
C LEU A 20 -3.35 -5.45 -19.81
N LEU A 21 -3.52 -6.72 -20.11
CA LEU A 21 -4.07 -7.69 -19.17
C LEU A 21 -3.13 -7.88 -17.95
N THR A 22 -1.82 -8.02 -18.19
CA THR A 22 -0.84 -8.24 -17.13
C THR A 22 -0.63 -7.00 -16.27
N VAL A 23 -0.56 -5.81 -16.86
CA VAL A 23 -0.43 -4.53 -16.11
C VAL A 23 -1.67 -4.27 -15.26
N GLY A 24 -2.86 -4.71 -15.69
CA GLY A 24 -4.11 -4.57 -14.95
C GLY A 24 -4.08 -5.18 -13.54
N PHE A 25 -3.27 -6.22 -13.31
CA PHE A 25 -3.03 -6.79 -11.97
C PHE A 25 -1.62 -6.50 -11.42
N GLY A 26 -0.89 -5.55 -12.02
CA GLY A 26 0.40 -5.07 -11.51
C GLY A 26 1.63 -5.84 -12.00
N HIS A 27 1.51 -6.66 -13.06
CA HIS A 27 2.65 -7.40 -13.61
C HIS A 27 3.27 -6.68 -14.81
N GLY A 28 4.61 -6.65 -14.85
CA GLY A 28 5.34 -6.04 -15.97
C GLY A 28 5.35 -4.50 -15.97
N ILE A 29 5.12 -3.91 -14.81
CA ILE A 29 5.30 -2.48 -14.52
C ILE A 29 6.09 -2.35 -13.22
N ALA A 30 7.08 -1.46 -13.21
CA ALA A 30 7.81 -1.10 -11.99
C ALA A 30 7.65 0.41 -11.73
N THR A 31 7.36 0.76 -10.49
CA THR A 31 7.20 2.14 -10.03
C THR A 31 8.00 2.37 -8.76
N THR A 32 8.32 3.62 -8.45
CA THR A 32 8.88 3.97 -7.15
C THR A 32 7.81 3.95 -6.06
N LEU A 33 8.24 3.86 -4.79
CA LEU A 33 7.31 3.99 -3.65
C LEU A 33 6.59 5.34 -3.65
N LEU A 34 7.28 6.41 -4.05
CA LEU A 34 6.69 7.74 -4.14
C LEU A 34 5.57 7.80 -5.18
N GLN A 35 5.79 7.22 -6.37
CA GLN A 35 4.77 7.14 -7.42
C GLN A 35 3.56 6.31 -6.97
N LEU A 36 3.80 5.18 -6.28
CA LEU A 36 2.74 4.36 -5.73
C LEU A 36 1.95 5.13 -4.65
N THR A 37 2.63 5.82 -3.75
CA THR A 37 2.01 6.67 -2.73
C THR A 37 1.16 7.78 -3.36
N LYS A 38 1.69 8.46 -4.39
CA LYS A 38 0.94 9.46 -5.17
C LYS A 38 -0.32 8.85 -5.78
N GLY A 39 -0.21 7.67 -6.41
CA GLY A 39 -1.35 6.97 -7.01
C GLY A 39 -2.46 6.68 -5.99
N TYR A 40 -2.11 6.15 -4.82
CA TYR A 40 -3.08 5.89 -3.74
C TYR A 40 -3.66 7.18 -3.16
N SER A 41 -2.88 8.26 -3.08
CA SER A 41 -3.37 9.57 -2.66
C SER A 41 -4.44 10.10 -3.63
N ILE A 42 -4.22 9.99 -4.94
CA ILE A 42 -5.19 10.40 -5.97
C ILE A 42 -6.47 9.55 -5.89
N ILE A 43 -6.32 8.22 -5.77
CA ILE A 43 -7.45 7.30 -5.69
C ILE A 43 -8.34 7.60 -4.47
N SER A 44 -7.73 7.97 -3.35
CA SER A 44 -8.46 8.12 -2.08
C SER A 44 -9.00 9.53 -1.82
N ASN A 45 -8.41 10.59 -2.38
CA ASN A 45 -8.74 11.99 -2.06
C ASN A 45 -9.88 12.60 -2.89
N GLY A 46 -10.69 11.81 -3.56
CA GLY A 46 -11.72 12.28 -4.49
C GLY A 46 -11.22 12.43 -5.92
N GLY A 47 -10.03 11.93 -6.22
CA GLY A 47 -9.47 11.88 -7.57
C GLY A 47 -8.62 13.07 -7.98
N PHE A 48 -8.24 13.93 -7.06
CA PHE A 48 -7.40 15.09 -7.35
C PHE A 48 -5.91 14.70 -7.43
N ASP A 49 -5.19 15.32 -8.36
CA ASP A 49 -3.73 15.15 -8.46
C ASP A 49 -3.04 15.61 -7.18
N VAL A 50 -1.91 15.00 -6.88
CA VAL A 50 -1.08 15.33 -5.72
C VAL A 50 0.34 15.59 -6.18
N SER A 51 0.87 16.76 -5.86
CA SER A 51 2.29 17.07 -6.04
C SER A 51 3.00 16.88 -4.70
N PRO A 52 3.81 15.80 -4.55
CA PRO A 52 4.55 15.57 -3.32
C PRO A 52 5.50 16.75 -3.03
N THR A 53 5.62 17.14 -1.78
CA THR A 53 6.54 18.20 -1.33
C THR A 53 6.97 17.97 0.10
N LEU A 54 8.22 18.28 0.43
CA LEU A 54 8.74 18.33 1.80
C LEU A 54 8.57 19.70 2.43
N ILE A 55 8.21 20.70 1.61
CA ILE A 55 8.03 22.09 2.08
C ILE A 55 6.58 22.25 2.53
N LYS A 56 6.41 22.71 3.78
CA LYS A 56 5.08 23.05 4.29
C LYS A 56 4.49 24.21 3.49
N LYS A 57 3.31 24.01 2.91
CA LYS A 57 2.55 25.05 2.21
C LYS A 57 1.39 25.50 3.09
N ASN A 58 1.16 26.81 3.16
CA ASN A 58 0.03 27.38 3.92
C ASN A 58 -1.28 27.33 3.11
N ASN A 59 -1.19 27.34 1.79
CA ASN A 59 -2.33 27.27 0.89
C ASN A 59 -2.13 26.11 -0.09
N TYR A 60 -3.15 25.29 -0.22
CA TYR A 60 -3.22 24.23 -1.23
C TYR A 60 -4.13 24.67 -2.37
N GLU A 61 -3.57 24.88 -3.55
CA GLU A 61 -4.36 25.10 -4.74
C GLU A 61 -5.12 23.84 -5.12
N LYS A 62 -6.35 24.01 -5.60
CA LYS A 62 -7.09 22.88 -6.18
C LYS A 62 -6.36 22.39 -7.43
N THR A 63 -5.89 21.17 -7.36
CA THR A 63 -5.21 20.52 -8.46
C THR A 63 -6.22 19.92 -9.47
N LYS A 64 -5.72 19.51 -10.62
CA LYS A 64 -6.54 18.85 -11.66
C LYS A 64 -7.10 17.52 -11.12
N ARG A 65 -8.38 17.24 -11.39
CA ARG A 65 -8.97 15.95 -11.10
C ARG A 65 -8.52 14.93 -12.17
N ILE A 66 -7.94 13.82 -11.74
CA ILE A 66 -7.39 12.75 -12.60
C ILE A 66 -8.41 11.62 -12.79
N ILE A 67 -9.16 11.27 -11.72
CA ILE A 67 -10.26 10.30 -11.77
C ILE A 67 -11.51 10.93 -11.18
N SER A 68 -12.69 10.40 -11.52
CA SER A 68 -13.94 10.94 -10.99
C SER A 68 -14.09 10.70 -9.49
N GLU A 69 -14.79 11.60 -8.83
CA GLU A 69 -15.11 11.47 -7.40
C GLU A 69 -15.90 10.19 -7.10
N GLU A 70 -16.80 9.83 -8.02
CA GLU A 70 -17.58 8.61 -7.91
C GLU A 70 -16.71 7.36 -7.85
N VAL A 71 -15.66 7.29 -8.69
CA VAL A 71 -14.68 6.19 -8.68
C VAL A 71 -13.94 6.15 -7.36
N SER A 72 -13.44 7.29 -6.87
CA SER A 72 -12.78 7.39 -5.57
C SER A 72 -13.68 6.90 -4.42
N LYS A 73 -14.94 7.36 -4.39
CA LYS A 73 -15.94 6.93 -3.40
C LYS A 73 -16.24 5.43 -3.45
N LYS A 74 -16.17 4.80 -4.62
CA LYS A 74 -16.35 3.35 -4.77
C LYS A 74 -15.13 2.53 -4.34
N ILE A 75 -13.93 3.06 -4.56
CA ILE A 75 -12.68 2.33 -4.26
C ILE A 75 -12.38 2.28 -2.77
N ASN A 76 -12.57 3.37 -2.03
CA ASN A 76 -12.24 3.44 -0.61
C ASN A 76 -12.92 2.33 0.24
N PRO A 77 -14.22 2.03 0.10
CA PRO A 77 -14.86 0.90 0.79
C PRO A 77 -14.30 -0.46 0.36
N ILE A 78 -13.86 -0.61 -0.89
CA ILE A 78 -13.23 -1.85 -1.37
C ILE A 78 -11.88 -2.05 -0.67
N LEU A 79 -11.05 -0.99 -0.60
CA LEU A 79 -9.78 -1.04 0.15
C LEU A 79 -10.01 -1.38 1.62
N ARG A 80 -11.09 -0.84 2.22
CA ARG A 80 -11.46 -1.17 3.60
C ARG A 80 -11.79 -2.65 3.78
N LYS A 81 -12.57 -3.23 2.89
CA LYS A 81 -12.94 -4.65 2.94
C LYS A 81 -11.72 -5.58 2.95
N ILE A 82 -10.66 -5.25 2.20
CA ILE A 82 -9.42 -6.04 2.16
C ILE A 82 -8.77 -6.17 3.55
N VAL A 83 -8.97 -5.17 4.40
CA VAL A 83 -8.41 -5.14 5.77
C VAL A 83 -9.41 -5.67 6.80
N SER A 84 -10.71 -5.37 6.65
CA SER A 84 -11.72 -5.60 7.70
C SER A 84 -12.43 -6.94 7.62
N THR A 85 -12.44 -7.61 6.48
CA THR A 85 -13.16 -8.89 6.32
C THR A 85 -12.27 -10.08 6.62
N LYS A 86 -12.88 -11.22 6.96
CA LYS A 86 -12.17 -12.49 7.24
C LYS A 86 -11.42 -13.01 6.02
N ASP A 87 -11.97 -12.79 4.82
CA ASP A 87 -11.38 -13.22 3.54
C ASP A 87 -10.39 -12.21 2.99
N GLY A 88 -10.24 -11.06 3.64
CA GLY A 88 -9.31 -10.01 3.27
C GLY A 88 -7.85 -10.41 3.54
N THR A 89 -6.97 -10.06 2.62
CA THR A 89 -5.53 -10.41 2.69
C THR A 89 -4.74 -9.55 3.67
N ALA A 90 -5.35 -8.52 4.28
CA ALA A 90 -4.65 -7.51 5.08
C ALA A 90 -5.18 -7.37 6.52
N GLY A 91 -5.73 -8.44 7.09
CA GLY A 91 -6.32 -8.43 8.43
C GLY A 91 -5.36 -8.01 9.56
N PHE A 92 -4.06 -8.27 9.44
CA PHE A 92 -3.06 -7.82 10.42
C PHE A 92 -2.88 -6.29 10.50
N ALA A 93 -3.35 -5.55 9.50
CA ALA A 93 -3.36 -4.09 9.54
C ALA A 93 -4.67 -3.52 10.14
N ASN A 94 -5.62 -4.35 10.57
CA ASN A 94 -6.89 -3.88 11.13
C ASN A 94 -6.74 -3.33 12.55
N VAL A 95 -6.16 -2.16 12.69
CA VAL A 95 -6.00 -1.47 13.98
C VAL A 95 -7.29 -0.73 14.30
N LYS A 96 -7.87 -1.05 15.48
CA LYS A 96 -9.14 -0.44 15.93
C LYS A 96 -9.02 1.08 16.04
N GLY A 97 -10.01 1.79 15.49
CA GLY A 97 -10.10 3.26 15.58
C GLY A 97 -9.49 4.01 14.38
N TYR A 98 -8.76 3.33 13.48
CA TYR A 98 -8.06 4.03 12.38
C TYR A 98 -8.68 3.82 11.00
N ASP A 99 -9.69 2.96 10.87
CA ASP A 99 -10.42 2.72 9.61
C ASP A 99 -9.50 2.52 8.40
N ILE A 100 -8.53 1.58 8.57
CA ILE A 100 -7.48 1.33 7.58
C ILE A 100 -8.03 0.52 6.43
N GLY A 101 -7.78 0.96 5.20
CA GLY A 101 -7.95 0.19 3.97
C GLY A 101 -6.64 0.06 3.22
N GLY A 102 -6.54 -0.86 2.27
CA GLY A 102 -5.31 -0.98 1.49
C GLY A 102 -5.28 -2.20 0.58
N LYS A 103 -4.18 -2.34 -0.16
CA LYS A 103 -3.95 -3.44 -1.10
C LYS A 103 -2.56 -4.02 -0.93
N THR A 104 -2.51 -5.34 -0.85
CA THR A 104 -1.26 -6.11 -0.83
C THR A 104 -0.70 -6.30 -2.23
N GLY A 105 0.61 -6.25 -2.36
CA GLY A 105 1.36 -6.64 -3.54
C GLY A 105 2.46 -7.64 -3.15
N THR A 106 2.57 -8.74 -3.88
CA THR A 106 3.67 -9.70 -3.75
C THR A 106 4.14 -10.01 -5.16
N ALA A 107 5.36 -9.63 -5.47
CA ALA A 107 5.96 -9.84 -6.78
C ALA A 107 7.22 -10.71 -6.65
N ASP A 108 7.41 -11.64 -7.58
CA ASP A 108 8.68 -12.35 -7.72
C ASP A 108 9.68 -11.45 -8.47
N ILE A 109 10.93 -11.43 -8.00
CA ILE A 109 11.99 -10.61 -8.61
C ILE A 109 12.43 -11.25 -9.93
N ALA A 110 12.40 -10.45 -10.99
CA ALA A 110 12.91 -10.88 -12.28
C ALA A 110 14.42 -11.19 -12.22
N SER A 111 14.84 -12.26 -12.88
CA SER A 111 16.23 -12.68 -13.00
C SER A 111 16.54 -13.08 -14.43
N ALA A 112 17.81 -13.24 -14.77
CA ALA A 112 18.22 -13.73 -16.07
C ALA A 112 17.60 -15.12 -16.33
N GLY A 113 16.71 -15.20 -17.32
CA GLY A 113 16.01 -16.43 -17.69
C GLY A 113 14.67 -16.69 -17.01
N GLY A 114 14.10 -15.72 -16.24
CA GLY A 114 12.77 -15.86 -15.65
C GLY A 114 12.56 -15.12 -14.33
N TYR A 115 11.90 -15.78 -13.37
CA TYR A 115 11.65 -15.25 -12.03
C TYR A 115 12.45 -16.02 -10.99
N SER A 116 13.03 -15.30 -10.04
CA SER A 116 13.68 -15.89 -8.86
C SER A 116 12.62 -16.27 -7.82
N LYS A 117 13.02 -17.06 -6.81
CA LYS A 117 12.17 -17.32 -5.62
C LYS A 117 12.15 -16.14 -4.64
N LYS A 118 12.92 -15.10 -4.92
CA LYS A 118 12.99 -13.87 -4.11
C LYS A 118 11.78 -13.00 -4.40
N LYS A 119 11.27 -12.32 -3.38
CA LYS A 119 10.03 -11.54 -3.47
C LYS A 119 10.23 -10.10 -3.04
N ILE A 120 9.47 -9.22 -3.67
CA ILE A 120 9.21 -7.87 -3.15
C ILE A 120 7.79 -7.85 -2.64
N ASN A 121 7.61 -7.50 -1.38
CA ASN A 121 6.30 -7.35 -0.77
C ASN A 121 6.00 -5.89 -0.53
N THR A 122 4.79 -5.49 -0.87
CA THR A 122 4.31 -4.11 -0.68
C THR A 122 2.91 -4.12 -0.07
N PHE A 123 2.65 -3.19 0.82
CA PHE A 123 1.31 -2.88 1.26
C PHE A 123 1.10 -1.37 1.18
N ALA A 124 0.17 -0.95 0.34
CA ALA A 124 -0.25 0.44 0.25
C ALA A 124 -1.56 0.60 1.02
N SER A 125 -1.53 1.45 2.05
CA SER A 125 -2.68 1.68 2.94
C SER A 125 -3.11 3.13 2.94
N VAL A 126 -4.41 3.32 3.17
CA VAL A 126 -5.10 4.61 3.30
C VAL A 126 -5.86 4.62 4.62
N PHE A 127 -5.80 5.71 5.36
CA PHE A 127 -6.54 5.82 6.62
C PHE A 127 -6.82 7.27 7.03
N PRO A 128 -7.99 7.52 7.64
CA PRO A 128 -9.17 6.64 7.62
C PRO A 128 -9.77 6.55 6.21
N THR A 129 -10.32 5.40 5.81
CA THR A 129 -10.93 5.23 4.48
C THR A 129 -12.22 6.03 4.30
N SER A 130 -12.94 6.30 5.39
CA SER A 130 -14.14 7.13 5.45
C SER A 130 -13.88 8.62 5.20
N ASN A 131 -12.70 9.10 5.58
CA ASN A 131 -12.24 10.47 5.35
C ASN A 131 -10.70 10.46 5.16
N PRO A 132 -10.20 10.10 3.98
CA PRO A 132 -8.78 9.85 3.76
C PRO A 132 -7.89 11.06 4.07
N LYS A 133 -6.94 10.84 4.97
CA LYS A 133 -5.95 11.85 5.39
C LYS A 133 -4.52 11.38 5.17
N PHE A 134 -4.27 10.09 5.30
CA PHE A 134 -2.93 9.52 5.26
C PHE A 134 -2.85 8.35 4.28
N VAL A 135 -1.73 8.28 3.59
CA VAL A 135 -1.30 7.12 2.82
C VAL A 135 0.03 6.64 3.39
N LEU A 136 0.09 5.37 3.73
CA LEU A 136 1.32 4.71 4.18
C LEU A 136 1.63 3.53 3.27
N VAL A 137 2.77 3.56 2.63
CA VAL A 137 3.27 2.46 1.80
C VAL A 137 4.48 1.83 2.48
N VAL A 138 4.39 0.53 2.74
CA VAL A 138 5.48 -0.26 3.31
C VAL A 138 5.94 -1.28 2.28
N MET A 139 7.24 -1.32 2.02
CA MET A 139 7.86 -2.30 1.13
C MET A 139 8.94 -3.08 1.89
N LEU A 140 9.03 -4.36 1.61
CA LEU A 140 10.13 -5.23 2.02
C LEU A 140 10.72 -5.91 0.79
N ASP A 141 12.03 -5.80 0.67
CA ASP A 141 12.80 -6.52 -0.32
C ASP A 141 13.31 -7.83 0.27
N GLU A 142 13.12 -8.92 -0.45
CA GLU A 142 13.50 -10.29 -0.08
C GLU A 142 13.11 -10.71 1.35
N PRO A 143 11.87 -10.48 1.82
CA PRO A 143 11.48 -10.89 3.15
C PRO A 143 11.58 -12.40 3.29
N LYS A 144 12.11 -12.83 4.44
CA LYS A 144 12.26 -14.26 4.73
C LYS A 144 11.15 -14.74 5.66
N ALA A 145 10.73 -15.98 5.46
CA ALA A 145 9.85 -16.66 6.41
C ALA A 145 10.59 -16.94 7.73
N ASN A 146 9.88 -16.78 8.84
CA ASN A 146 10.38 -17.10 10.17
C ASN A 146 9.43 -18.07 10.87
N LYS A 147 9.88 -19.30 11.09
CA LYS A 147 9.07 -20.37 11.70
C LYS A 147 8.80 -20.17 13.18
N GLU A 148 9.63 -19.39 13.86
CA GLU A 148 9.53 -19.12 15.29
C GLU A 148 8.70 -17.87 15.61
N PHE A 149 8.40 -17.05 14.60
CA PHE A 149 7.66 -15.83 14.80
C PHE A 149 6.19 -16.10 15.15
N VAL A 150 5.67 -15.41 16.18
CA VAL A 150 4.29 -15.53 16.61
C VAL A 150 3.51 -14.29 16.18
N TYR A 151 2.49 -14.50 15.37
CA TYR A 151 1.58 -13.44 14.93
C TYR A 151 0.40 -13.33 15.89
N HIS A 152 0.21 -12.17 16.47
CA HIS A 152 -0.93 -11.85 17.30
C HIS A 152 -1.99 -11.12 16.46
N TYR A 153 -3.19 -11.69 16.42
CA TYR A 153 -4.33 -11.05 15.77
C TYR A 153 -4.96 -10.01 16.69
N ARG A 154 -5.39 -8.88 16.13
CA ARG A 154 -6.03 -7.79 16.88
C ARG A 154 -7.52 -8.02 17.15
N ASP A 155 -8.10 -9.04 16.56
CA ASP A 155 -9.52 -9.42 16.69
C ASP A 155 -9.78 -10.51 17.74
N GLY A 156 -8.77 -10.83 18.56
CA GLY A 156 -8.88 -11.82 19.63
C GLY A 156 -8.75 -13.28 19.20
N ARG A 157 -8.46 -13.55 17.91
CA ARG A 157 -8.14 -14.92 17.47
C ARG A 157 -6.87 -15.42 18.14
N ASN A 158 -6.77 -16.75 18.29
CA ASN A 158 -5.56 -17.39 18.80
C ASN A 158 -4.32 -16.97 17.99
N PRO A 159 -3.19 -16.75 18.67
CA PRO A 159 -1.94 -16.46 18.02
C PRO A 159 -1.55 -17.56 17.04
N TYR A 160 -0.94 -17.18 15.93
CA TYR A 160 -0.45 -18.11 14.91
C TYR A 160 1.08 -18.17 14.99
N LYS A 161 1.62 -19.32 15.39
CA LYS A 161 3.06 -19.56 15.44
C LYS A 161 3.56 -20.17 14.15
N GLY A 162 4.69 -19.69 13.73
CA GLY A 162 5.44 -20.23 12.60
C GLY A 162 4.89 -19.77 11.26
N ASN A 163 5.71 -19.08 10.51
CA ASN A 163 5.32 -18.66 9.19
C ASN A 163 6.35 -19.09 8.16
N TRP A 164 5.94 -20.03 7.32
CA TRP A 164 6.66 -20.43 6.13
C TRP A 164 6.31 -19.53 4.91
N ARG A 165 5.40 -18.57 5.09
CA ARG A 165 4.93 -17.66 4.06
C ARG A 165 5.66 -16.33 4.15
N ASN A 166 6.24 -15.90 3.04
CA ASN A 166 6.91 -14.60 2.91
C ASN A 166 6.13 -13.64 1.99
N THR A 167 4.80 -13.71 2.02
CA THR A 167 3.93 -12.83 1.22
C THR A 167 3.56 -11.56 1.98
N ALA A 168 3.09 -10.54 1.27
CA ALA A 168 2.77 -9.23 1.84
C ALA A 168 1.79 -9.28 3.00
N GLY A 169 0.77 -10.16 2.95
CA GLY A 169 -0.21 -10.33 4.02
C GLY A 169 0.40 -10.74 5.37
N TRP A 170 1.56 -11.40 5.36
CA TRP A 170 2.27 -11.87 6.55
C TRP A 170 3.46 -10.99 6.94
N THR A 171 3.87 -10.08 6.08
CA THR A 171 5.06 -9.24 6.27
C THR A 171 4.70 -7.76 6.32
N THR A 172 4.57 -7.09 5.19
CA THR A 172 4.31 -5.64 5.13
C THR A 172 2.99 -5.23 5.77
N VAL A 173 1.95 -6.06 5.68
CA VAL A 173 0.66 -5.79 6.34
C VAL A 173 0.81 -5.79 7.86
N TRP A 174 1.51 -6.79 8.42
CA TRP A 174 1.76 -6.87 9.86
C TRP A 174 2.56 -5.67 10.35
N ILE A 175 3.65 -5.32 9.63
CA ILE A 175 4.47 -4.14 9.96
C ILE A 175 3.65 -2.85 9.89
N THR A 176 2.83 -2.67 8.84
CA THR A 176 1.95 -1.51 8.73
C THR A 176 1.03 -1.37 9.93
N GLY A 177 0.43 -2.48 10.38
CA GLY A 177 -0.38 -2.47 11.60
C GLY A 177 0.40 -2.01 12.82
N GLN A 178 1.65 -2.50 13.00
CA GLN A 178 2.52 -2.08 14.11
C GLN A 178 2.88 -0.58 14.02
N ILE A 179 3.17 -0.08 12.83
CA ILE A 179 3.48 1.33 12.62
C ILE A 179 2.27 2.19 12.98
N ILE A 180 1.09 1.90 12.40
CA ILE A 180 -0.13 2.71 12.63
C ILE A 180 -0.54 2.68 14.10
N GLU A 181 -0.40 1.56 14.78
CA GLU A 181 -0.69 1.44 16.21
C GLU A 181 0.18 2.38 17.06
N LYS A 182 1.43 2.59 16.67
CA LYS A 182 2.38 3.49 17.36
C LYS A 182 2.20 4.97 16.97
N ILE A 183 2.07 5.26 15.68
CA ILE A 183 2.03 6.66 15.22
C ILE A 183 0.61 7.23 15.17
N GLY A 184 -0.41 6.36 15.11
CA GLY A 184 -1.81 6.77 14.98
C GLY A 184 -2.27 7.76 16.05
N PRO A 185 -1.98 7.55 17.36
CA PRO A 185 -2.31 8.52 18.40
C PRO A 185 -1.69 9.91 18.16
N ILE A 186 -0.45 9.94 17.67
CA ILE A 186 0.25 11.20 17.35
C ILE A 186 -0.41 11.91 16.16
N LEU A 187 -0.76 11.15 15.13
CA LEU A 187 -1.43 11.71 13.94
C LEU A 187 -2.83 12.22 14.28
N ALA A 188 -3.59 11.51 15.11
CA ALA A 188 -4.92 11.92 15.53
C ALA A 188 -4.95 13.21 16.38
N THR A 189 -3.85 13.55 17.06
CA THR A 189 -3.73 14.80 17.82
C THR A 189 -3.30 16.00 16.97
N LYS A 190 -2.70 15.74 15.80
CA LYS A 190 -2.18 16.79 14.92
C LYS A 190 -3.13 17.20 13.78
N TYR A 191 -3.99 16.28 13.35
CA TYR A 191 -4.80 16.40 12.14
C TYR A 191 -6.24 15.87 12.36
#